data_5679134f91527b8c6d7f0ee5ac3cba31
#
_entry.id   5679134f91527b8c6d7f0ee5ac3cba31
#
_cell.length_a   1.000
_cell.length_b   1.000
_cell.length_c   1.000
_cell.angle_alpha   90.00
_cell.angle_beta   90.00
_cell.angle_gamma   90.00
#
_symmetry.space_group_name_H-M   'P 1'
#
loop_
_entity.id
_entity.type
_entity.pdbx_description
1 polymer ?
#
loop_
_entity_poly.entity_id
_entity_poly.type
_entity_poly.pdbx_seq_one_letter_code
_entity_poly.pdbx_strand_id
1 'polypeptide(L)'
;WNVATEVDVKEYTVQRSNDNRNWSAIGSVSASQKSTYGFNDNSPVSGVNYYRLAVKDVNASVAFSDIRTVNFSGKGNMALYPNPANNTLYVSGTDDKNVVVSIYNEVGQIVNTLSSNGETIRTGGIDVSQLLPGAYSIQVKGESGLTTMRFVKQ
;
A
#
# COMPACT_ATOMS: atom_id res chain seq x y z
N TRP A 1 -1.78 5.97 -20.45
CA TRP A 1 -2.91 6.50 -21.23
C TRP A 1 -2.52 6.70 -22.68
N ASN A 2 -3.51 6.69 -23.55
CA ASN A 2 -3.32 6.96 -24.96
C ASN A 2 -3.74 8.39 -25.30
N VAL A 3 -3.04 9.02 -26.22
CA VAL A 3 -3.30 10.37 -26.72
C VAL A 3 -3.49 10.30 -28.23
N ALA A 4 -4.67 10.69 -28.71
CA ALA A 4 -4.96 10.68 -30.14
C ALA A 4 -4.32 11.88 -30.85
N THR A 5 -4.35 13.06 -30.20
CA THR A 5 -3.77 14.30 -30.72
C THR A 5 -3.23 15.12 -29.56
N GLU A 6 -2.01 15.62 -29.71
CA GLU A 6 -1.33 16.46 -28.72
C GLU A 6 -1.00 17.81 -29.36
N VAL A 7 -1.88 18.79 -29.17
CA VAL A 7 -1.70 20.15 -29.64
C VAL A 7 -1.66 21.09 -28.45
N ASP A 8 -0.63 21.91 -28.36
CA ASP A 8 -0.43 22.91 -27.31
C ASP A 8 -0.42 22.37 -25.87
N VAL A 9 -0.27 21.05 -25.69
CA VAL A 9 -0.17 20.43 -24.37
C VAL A 9 1.26 20.59 -23.84
N LYS A 10 1.39 21.10 -22.61
CA LYS A 10 2.65 21.27 -21.91
C LYS A 10 2.99 20.06 -21.05
N GLU A 11 2.03 19.61 -20.24
CA GLU A 11 2.23 18.52 -19.30
C GLU A 11 0.91 17.83 -18.90
N TYR A 12 1.03 16.59 -18.46
CA TYR A 12 -0.02 15.79 -17.86
C TYR A 12 0.30 15.62 -16.37
N THR A 13 -0.49 16.22 -15.48
CA THR A 13 -0.37 15.98 -14.04
C THR A 13 -1.30 14.84 -13.65
N VAL A 14 -0.74 13.77 -13.11
CA VAL A 14 -1.53 12.65 -12.58
C VAL A 14 -2.03 13.03 -11.20
N GLN A 15 -3.34 12.97 -11.02
CA GLN A 15 -4.00 13.25 -9.74
C GLN A 15 -4.67 12.00 -9.21
N ARG A 16 -4.58 11.80 -7.90
CA ARG A 16 -5.26 10.73 -7.15
C ARG A 16 -6.19 11.32 -6.10
N SER A 17 -7.29 10.61 -5.86
CA SER A 17 -8.23 10.86 -4.77
C SER A 17 -8.66 9.53 -4.16
N ASN A 18 -8.98 9.51 -2.87
CA ASN A 18 -9.58 8.36 -2.18
C ASN A 18 -11.09 8.54 -1.92
N ASP A 19 -11.62 9.75 -2.15
CA ASP A 19 -13.01 10.11 -1.87
C ASP A 19 -13.74 10.68 -3.09
N ASN A 20 -13.05 10.74 -4.26
CA ASN A 20 -13.53 11.35 -5.51
C ASN A 20 -13.91 12.84 -5.38
N ARG A 21 -13.42 13.53 -4.36
CA ARG A 21 -13.70 14.95 -4.08
C ARG A 21 -12.39 15.73 -3.92
N ASN A 22 -11.51 15.24 -3.06
CA ASN A 22 -10.22 15.85 -2.77
C ASN A 22 -9.13 15.21 -3.63
N TRP A 23 -8.50 16.00 -4.49
CA TRP A 23 -7.52 15.54 -5.46
C TRP A 23 -6.11 16.02 -5.12
N SER A 24 -5.16 15.11 -5.08
CA SER A 24 -3.74 15.39 -4.88
C SER A 24 -2.94 15.04 -6.12
N ALA A 25 -2.07 15.93 -6.54
CA ALA A 25 -1.09 15.62 -7.59
C ALA A 25 -0.06 14.62 -7.04
N ILE A 26 0.14 13.51 -7.75
CA ILE A 26 1.10 12.45 -7.38
C ILE A 26 2.31 12.42 -8.31
N GLY A 27 2.29 13.18 -9.39
CA GLY A 27 3.38 13.38 -10.31
C GLY A 27 2.93 13.99 -11.62
N SER A 28 3.89 14.34 -12.47
CA SER A 28 3.62 14.87 -13.81
C SER A 28 4.52 14.24 -14.86
N VAL A 29 4.04 14.26 -16.10
CA VAL A 29 4.75 13.79 -17.29
C VAL A 29 4.68 14.89 -18.34
N SER A 30 5.84 15.33 -18.81
CA SER A 30 5.90 16.34 -19.88
C SER A 30 5.35 15.79 -21.18
N ALA A 31 4.61 16.62 -21.90
CA ALA A 31 4.17 16.33 -23.25
C ALA A 31 5.38 16.17 -24.19
N SER A 32 5.39 15.16 -25.02
CA SER A 32 6.50 14.83 -25.93
C SER A 32 6.05 14.22 -27.24
N GLN A 33 4.82 14.53 -27.66
CA GLN A 33 4.22 14.08 -28.93
C GLN A 33 4.19 12.55 -29.11
N LYS A 34 4.00 11.82 -28.00
CA LYS A 34 3.85 10.38 -28.01
C LYS A 34 2.36 10.00 -28.04
N SER A 35 2.05 8.88 -28.68
CA SER A 35 0.71 8.31 -28.67
C SER A 35 0.36 7.61 -27.32
N THR A 36 1.37 7.31 -26.51
CA THR A 36 1.19 6.59 -25.23
C THR A 36 2.13 7.12 -24.17
N TYR A 37 1.57 7.33 -22.98
CA TYR A 37 2.29 7.74 -21.78
C TYR A 37 1.98 6.78 -20.63
N GLY A 38 2.87 6.75 -19.64
CA GLY A 38 2.72 5.94 -18.43
C GLY A 38 3.20 6.70 -17.19
N PHE A 39 2.56 6.39 -16.07
CA PHE A 39 2.97 6.84 -14.74
C PHE A 39 2.69 5.73 -13.73
N ASN A 40 3.65 5.45 -12.86
CA ASN A 40 3.48 4.45 -11.79
C ASN A 40 3.20 5.16 -10.48
N ASP A 41 2.05 4.87 -9.87
CA ASP A 41 1.81 5.23 -8.48
C ASP A 41 2.47 4.18 -7.58
N ASN A 42 3.57 4.56 -6.93
CA ASN A 42 4.33 3.66 -6.07
C ASN A 42 3.80 3.58 -4.63
N SER A 43 2.78 4.37 -4.31
CA SER A 43 2.22 4.46 -2.96
C SER A 43 0.70 4.66 -2.99
N PRO A 44 -0.06 3.78 -3.70
CA PRO A 44 -1.51 3.87 -3.71
C PRO A 44 -2.07 3.62 -2.30
N VAL A 45 -3.21 4.22 -1.99
CA VAL A 45 -3.92 3.96 -0.73
C VAL A 45 -4.66 2.63 -0.82
N SER A 46 -4.67 1.86 0.27
CA SER A 46 -5.50 0.63 0.33
C SER A 46 -6.97 0.98 0.12
N GLY A 47 -7.67 0.16 -0.67
CA GLY A 47 -9.05 0.38 -1.07
C GLY A 47 -9.18 1.12 -2.40
N VAL A 48 -10.26 1.88 -2.54
CA VAL A 48 -10.59 2.54 -3.80
C VAL A 48 -9.75 3.79 -4.01
N ASN A 49 -9.04 3.84 -5.13
CA ASN A 49 -8.32 5.01 -5.60
C ASN A 49 -8.95 5.50 -6.90
N TYR A 50 -9.20 6.78 -6.98
CA TYR A 50 -9.65 7.47 -8.18
C TYR A 50 -8.47 8.20 -8.81
N TYR A 51 -8.32 8.10 -10.12
CA TYR A 51 -7.26 8.75 -10.88
C TYR A 51 -7.85 9.58 -11.99
N ARG A 52 -7.25 10.74 -12.24
CA ARG A 52 -7.50 11.57 -13.41
C ARG A 52 -6.22 12.25 -13.86
N LEU A 53 -6.22 12.74 -15.10
CA LEU A 53 -5.19 13.62 -15.62
C LEU A 53 -5.68 15.06 -15.56
N ALA A 54 -4.85 15.96 -15.08
CA ALA A 54 -4.97 17.38 -15.35
C ALA A 54 -4.03 17.70 -16.52
N VAL A 55 -4.61 17.96 -17.68
CA VAL A 55 -3.91 18.28 -18.91
C VAL A 55 -3.70 19.79 -18.95
N LYS A 56 -2.46 20.21 -18.87
CA LYS A 56 -2.09 21.62 -18.85
C LYS A 56 -1.52 22.05 -20.19
N ASP A 57 -2.11 23.06 -20.80
CA ASP A 57 -1.67 23.65 -22.05
C ASP A 57 -0.53 24.65 -21.85
N VAL A 58 0.11 25.05 -22.94
CA VAL A 58 1.16 26.08 -22.95
C VAL A 58 0.64 27.47 -22.52
N ASN A 59 -0.65 27.75 -22.73
CA ASN A 59 -1.33 28.98 -22.30
C ASN A 59 -1.79 28.92 -20.83
N ALA A 60 -1.42 27.86 -20.09
CA ALA A 60 -1.77 27.57 -18.69
C ALA A 60 -3.25 27.21 -18.45
N SER A 61 -4.07 26.97 -19.47
CA SER A 61 -5.38 26.37 -19.28
C SER A 61 -5.26 24.91 -18.82
N VAL A 62 -6.24 24.43 -18.07
CA VAL A 62 -6.25 23.06 -17.53
C VAL A 62 -7.56 22.38 -17.86
N ALA A 63 -7.48 21.22 -18.49
CA ALA A 63 -8.59 20.30 -18.73
C ALA A 63 -8.39 19.01 -17.92
N PHE A 64 -9.49 18.33 -17.58
CA PHE A 64 -9.41 17.07 -16.85
C PHE A 64 -9.90 15.91 -17.72
N SER A 65 -9.22 14.77 -17.60
CA SER A 65 -9.67 13.52 -18.21
C SER A 65 -10.85 12.92 -17.45
N ASP A 66 -11.43 11.86 -18.04
CA ASP A 66 -12.32 10.96 -17.32
C ASP A 66 -11.62 10.39 -16.07
N ILE A 67 -12.43 10.11 -15.05
CA ILE A 67 -11.96 9.48 -13.83
C ILE A 67 -11.87 7.98 -14.05
N ARG A 68 -10.75 7.39 -13.63
CA ARG A 68 -10.55 5.95 -13.59
C ARG A 68 -10.48 5.48 -12.13
N THR A 69 -11.16 4.39 -11.86
CA THR A 69 -11.21 3.80 -10.52
C THR A 69 -10.38 2.54 -10.47
N VAL A 70 -9.52 2.45 -9.48
CA VAL A 70 -8.70 1.26 -9.20
C VAL A 70 -8.92 0.88 -7.75
N ASN A 71 -9.35 -0.35 -7.51
CA ASN A 71 -9.38 -0.90 -6.16
C ASN A 71 -8.01 -1.54 -5.89
N PHE A 72 -7.21 -0.84 -5.10
CA PHE A 72 -5.93 -1.35 -4.65
C PHE A 72 -6.15 -2.13 -3.35
N SER A 73 -6.27 -3.45 -3.48
CA SER A 73 -6.19 -4.32 -2.32
C SER A 73 -4.72 -4.32 -1.87
N GLY A 74 -4.38 -3.35 -1.04
CA GLY A 74 -3.01 -3.08 -0.62
C GLY A 74 -2.35 -4.29 0.00
N LYS A 75 -1.83 -5.17 -0.84
CA LYS A 75 -0.69 -6.00 -0.49
C LYS A 75 0.54 -5.09 -0.63
N GLY A 76 0.65 -4.09 0.24
CA GLY A 76 1.97 -3.63 0.63
C GLY A 76 2.72 -4.91 1.00
N ASN A 77 3.93 -5.10 0.51
CA ASN A 77 4.75 -6.22 0.99
C ASN A 77 4.86 -6.05 2.50
N MET A 78 4.05 -6.83 3.23
CA MET A 78 4.16 -6.84 4.68
C MET A 78 5.56 -7.30 5.02
N ALA A 79 6.19 -6.62 5.96
CA ALA A 79 7.51 -6.97 6.44
C ALA A 79 7.50 -7.03 7.97
N LEU A 80 8.34 -7.90 8.51
CA LEU A 80 8.55 -8.08 9.94
C LEU A 80 9.86 -7.46 10.37
N TYR A 81 9.85 -6.73 11.46
CA TYR A 81 11.08 -6.19 12.04
C TYR A 81 10.95 -5.97 13.56
N PRO A 82 12.06 -6.08 14.31
CA PRO A 82 13.31 -6.69 13.86
C PRO A 82 13.16 -8.19 13.58
N ASN A 83 13.99 -8.72 12.72
CA ASN A 83 14.10 -10.17 12.51
C ASN A 83 15.59 -10.53 12.42
N PRO A 84 16.19 -11.17 13.42
CA PRO A 84 15.57 -11.79 14.61
C PRO A 84 14.93 -10.80 15.59
N ALA A 85 13.88 -11.24 16.29
CA ALA A 85 13.12 -10.49 17.28
C ALA A 85 13.47 -10.91 18.71
N ASN A 86 13.53 -9.93 19.62
CA ASN A 86 13.65 -10.19 21.08
C ASN A 86 12.26 -10.16 21.74
N ASN A 87 11.81 -8.99 22.18
CA ASN A 87 10.56 -8.87 22.96
C ASN A 87 9.38 -8.41 22.10
N THR A 88 9.64 -7.64 21.06
CA THR A 88 8.59 -7.01 20.23
C THR A 88 8.87 -7.24 18.77
N LEU A 89 7.83 -7.58 18.02
CA LEU A 89 7.83 -7.76 16.59
C LEU A 89 6.86 -6.77 15.96
N TYR A 90 7.30 -6.00 14.98
CA TYR A 90 6.49 -5.04 14.26
C TYR A 90 6.14 -5.56 12.87
N VAL A 91 4.95 -5.18 12.39
CA VAL A 91 4.48 -5.52 11.04
C VAL A 91 4.26 -4.23 10.27
N SER A 92 4.96 -4.04 9.16
CA SER A 92 4.71 -2.96 8.21
C SER A 92 3.90 -3.44 7.01
N GLY A 93 3.36 -2.50 6.23
CA GLY A 93 2.69 -2.81 4.96
C GLY A 93 1.22 -3.19 5.08
N THR A 94 0.58 -2.93 6.22
CA THR A 94 -0.89 -3.01 6.37
C THR A 94 -1.42 -1.80 7.14
N ASP A 95 -2.55 -1.28 6.67
CA ASP A 95 -3.33 -0.23 7.32
C ASP A 95 -4.78 -0.71 7.59
N ASP A 96 -5.02 -2.02 7.54
CA ASP A 96 -6.32 -2.63 7.78
C ASP A 96 -6.83 -2.26 9.18
N LYS A 97 -8.10 -1.89 9.27
CA LYS A 97 -8.73 -1.50 10.55
C LYS A 97 -8.90 -2.69 11.48
N ASN A 98 -9.07 -3.87 10.91
CA ASN A 98 -9.23 -5.12 11.65
C ASN A 98 -8.22 -6.13 11.13
N VAL A 99 -7.33 -6.55 11.98
CA VAL A 99 -6.37 -7.63 11.69
C VAL A 99 -6.42 -8.68 12.78
N VAL A 100 -6.35 -9.94 12.38
CA VAL A 100 -6.11 -11.07 13.27
C VAL A 100 -4.70 -11.58 12.99
N VAL A 101 -3.88 -11.58 14.03
CA VAL A 101 -2.52 -12.10 13.98
C VAL A 101 -2.48 -13.43 14.68
N SER A 102 -1.93 -14.47 14.03
CA SER A 102 -1.71 -15.78 14.61
C SER A 102 -0.25 -16.19 14.44
N ILE A 103 0.40 -16.60 15.52
CA ILE A 103 1.80 -17.05 15.54
C ILE A 103 1.81 -18.55 15.73
N TYR A 104 2.60 -19.24 14.92
CA TYR A 104 2.74 -20.68 14.89
C TYR A 104 4.19 -21.06 15.18
N ASN A 105 4.39 -22.12 15.95
CA ASN A 105 5.70 -22.74 16.13
C ASN A 105 6.10 -23.57 14.90
N GLU A 106 7.27 -24.19 14.94
CA GLU A 106 7.82 -25.02 13.85
C GLU A 106 6.97 -26.23 13.51
N VAL A 107 6.19 -26.75 14.47
CA VAL A 107 5.28 -27.87 14.23
C VAL A 107 3.86 -27.44 13.82
N GLY A 108 3.65 -26.16 13.58
CA GLY A 108 2.39 -25.62 13.08
C GLY A 108 1.31 -25.41 14.16
N GLN A 109 1.67 -25.46 15.44
CA GLN A 109 0.74 -25.15 16.54
C GLN A 109 0.66 -23.64 16.75
N ILE A 110 -0.56 -23.13 16.99
CA ILE A 110 -0.77 -21.74 17.38
C ILE A 110 -0.24 -21.53 18.79
N VAL A 111 0.71 -20.62 18.95
CA VAL A 111 1.30 -20.23 20.23
C VAL A 111 0.85 -18.86 20.72
N ASN A 112 0.33 -18.03 19.80
CA ASN A 112 -0.26 -16.74 20.15
C ASN A 112 -1.29 -16.34 19.10
N THR A 113 -2.37 -15.68 19.54
CA THR A 113 -3.37 -15.05 18.64
C THR A 113 -3.83 -13.75 19.26
N LEU A 114 -3.89 -12.68 18.45
CA LEU A 114 -4.38 -11.37 18.87
C LEU A 114 -5.22 -10.73 17.76
N SER A 115 -6.22 -9.96 18.16
CA SER A 115 -6.98 -9.07 17.29
C SER A 115 -6.51 -7.64 17.51
N SER A 116 -6.27 -6.89 16.42
CA SER A 116 -5.69 -5.56 16.48
C SER A 116 -6.09 -4.78 15.21
N ASN A 117 -5.36 -3.73 14.90
CA ASN A 117 -5.40 -3.00 13.64
C ASN A 117 -3.97 -2.78 13.10
N GLY A 118 -3.87 -2.45 11.82
CA GLY A 118 -2.58 -2.29 11.14
C GLY A 118 -1.69 -1.22 11.76
N GLU A 119 -2.28 -0.10 12.22
CA GLU A 119 -1.53 0.96 12.89
C GLU A 119 -0.92 0.46 14.20
N THR A 120 -1.69 -0.22 15.03
CA THR A 120 -1.21 -0.73 16.32
C THR A 120 -0.08 -1.74 16.16
N ILE A 121 -0.18 -2.70 15.23
CA ILE A 121 0.89 -3.69 15.03
C ILE A 121 2.14 -3.09 14.36
N ARG A 122 2.00 -1.95 13.68
CA ARG A 122 3.10 -1.20 13.06
C ARG A 122 3.84 -0.32 14.06
N THR A 123 3.13 0.37 14.96
CA THR A 123 3.69 1.36 15.88
C THR A 123 3.92 0.83 17.29
N GLY A 124 2.98 0.04 17.82
CA GLY A 124 3.06 -0.59 19.13
C GLY A 124 3.73 -1.96 19.11
N GLY A 125 3.64 -2.64 17.98
CA GLY A 125 4.21 -3.98 17.79
C GLY A 125 3.38 -5.08 18.44
N ILE A 126 3.90 -6.27 18.34
CA ILE A 126 3.35 -7.53 18.88
C ILE A 126 4.31 -8.04 19.94
N ASP A 127 3.83 -8.26 21.15
CA ASP A 127 4.64 -8.83 22.22
C ASP A 127 4.92 -10.30 21.92
N VAL A 128 6.21 -10.63 21.81
CA VAL A 128 6.73 -11.98 21.61
C VAL A 128 7.69 -12.39 22.73
N SER A 129 7.73 -11.64 23.83
CA SER A 129 8.66 -11.86 24.95
C SER A 129 8.49 -13.24 25.62
N GLN A 130 7.27 -13.79 25.58
CA GLN A 130 6.95 -15.08 26.20
C GLN A 130 7.25 -16.28 25.28
N LEU A 131 7.65 -16.04 24.03
CA LEU A 131 8.01 -17.12 23.13
C LEU A 131 9.44 -17.60 23.43
N LEU A 132 9.64 -18.90 23.37
CA LEU A 132 10.98 -19.49 23.47
C LEU A 132 11.82 -19.15 22.23
N PRO A 133 13.16 -19.10 22.34
CA PRO A 133 14.00 -18.96 21.16
C PRO A 133 13.72 -20.04 20.12
N GLY A 134 13.60 -19.63 18.85
CA GLY A 134 13.26 -20.56 17.77
C GLY A 134 12.70 -19.86 16.53
N ALA A 135 12.35 -20.65 15.51
CA ALA A 135 11.72 -20.18 14.29
C ALA A 135 10.19 -20.24 14.41
N TYR A 136 9.53 -19.20 13.92
CA TYR A 136 8.09 -19.06 13.98
C TYR A 136 7.53 -18.60 12.63
N SER A 137 6.28 -19.00 12.37
CA SER A 137 5.47 -18.42 11.28
C SER A 137 4.41 -17.49 11.89
N ILE A 138 4.20 -16.36 11.27
CA ILE A 138 3.15 -15.41 11.63
C ILE A 138 2.20 -15.27 10.45
N GLN A 139 0.90 -15.34 10.72
CA GLN A 139 -0.16 -15.05 9.77
C GLN A 139 -0.85 -13.77 10.21
N VAL A 140 -0.97 -12.83 9.28
CA VAL A 140 -1.73 -11.59 9.44
C VAL A 140 -2.91 -11.66 8.47
N LYS A 141 -4.12 -11.77 9.01
CA LYS A 141 -5.37 -11.78 8.25
C LYS A 141 -6.10 -10.47 8.49
N GLY A 142 -6.32 -9.71 7.45
CA GLY A 142 -7.07 -8.46 7.47
C GLY A 142 -8.07 -8.37 6.33
N GLU A 143 -8.62 -7.19 6.13
CA GLU A 143 -9.55 -6.88 5.03
C GLU A 143 -8.87 -7.05 3.67
N SER A 144 -7.57 -6.76 3.61
CA SER A 144 -6.71 -6.90 2.41
C SER A 144 -6.31 -8.34 2.10
N GLY A 145 -6.64 -9.30 2.96
CA GLY A 145 -6.37 -10.73 2.78
C GLY A 145 -5.52 -11.37 3.88
N LEU A 146 -4.89 -12.50 3.55
CA LEU A 146 -4.03 -13.27 4.45
C LEU A 146 -2.59 -13.22 3.94
N THR A 147 -1.67 -12.84 4.82
CA THR A 147 -0.22 -12.89 4.55
C THR A 147 0.46 -13.75 5.59
N THR A 148 1.38 -14.62 5.15
CA THR A 148 2.19 -15.46 6.01
C THR A 148 3.65 -15.09 5.86
N MET A 149 4.33 -14.88 6.98
CA MET A 149 5.75 -14.52 7.06
C MET A 149 6.46 -15.38 8.10
N ARG A 150 7.79 -15.31 8.13
CA ARG A 150 8.61 -16.05 9.11
C ARG A 150 9.51 -15.10 9.88
N PHE A 151 9.74 -15.41 11.15
CA PHE A 151 10.71 -14.72 11.97
C PHE A 151 11.44 -15.68 12.91
N VAL A 152 12.57 -15.21 13.43
CA VAL A 152 13.37 -15.91 14.44
C VAL A 152 13.25 -15.16 15.76
N LYS A 153 12.90 -15.85 16.83
CA LYS A 153 12.91 -15.35 18.21
C LYS A 153 14.27 -15.68 18.84
N GLN A 154 14.90 -14.68 19.43
CA GLN A 154 16.11 -14.78 20.24
C GLN A 154 15.79 -14.70 21.74
#